data_09722fd9ed518c593ccedbbe9bc72002
#
_entry.id   09722fd9ed518c593ccedbbe9bc72002
#
_cell.length_a   1.000
_cell.length_b   1.000
_cell.length_c   1.000
_cell.angle_alpha   90.00
_cell.angle_beta   90.00
_cell.angle_gamma   90.00
#
_symmetry.space_group_name_H-M   'P 1'
#
loop_
_entity.id
_entity.type
_entity.pdbx_description
1 polymer ?
#
loop_
_entity_poly.entity_id
_entity_poly.type
_entity_poly.pdbx_seq_one_letter_code
_entity_poly.pdbx_strand_id
1 'polypeptide(L)'
;EIPNLFKYKLERAFDYKPLDESKAERGVIGIPRVLNMYENYPFWFTLLTSLKFRVEISPLSSRKIYDKGIETIPSESACYPAKISHGHVLWLIEKGIKNIFYPCVAYEYKEDPTADNHYNCPMVTSYPEVIKNNIDEIKKQEINFISPFISLNNEEKLAKRIYTVFKEFGVSIKEAKEAVKKAFEERERFVTDIRQKGEEVIKYIEDNNIKGIVLSGRPYHVDPEINHGLTDIITSYGMAVLTEDSV
;
A
#
# COMPACT_ATOMS: atom_id res chain seq x y z
N GLU A 1 7.63 -14.57 -22.79
CA GLU A 1 8.32 -13.63 -21.88
C GLU A 1 8.66 -14.35 -20.59
N ILE A 2 9.86 -14.12 -20.02
CA ILE A 2 10.27 -14.73 -18.76
C ILE A 2 9.41 -14.16 -17.62
N PRO A 3 8.81 -15.00 -16.75
CA PRO A 3 7.94 -14.53 -15.69
C PRO A 3 8.64 -13.62 -14.66
N ASN A 4 7.94 -12.54 -14.27
CA ASN A 4 8.38 -11.58 -13.27
C ASN A 4 7.22 -11.31 -12.28
N LEU A 5 7.26 -11.96 -11.12
CA LEU A 5 6.19 -11.84 -10.12
C LEU A 5 6.21 -10.51 -9.36
N PHE A 6 7.32 -9.78 -9.33
CA PHE A 6 7.33 -8.41 -8.81
C PHE A 6 6.42 -7.49 -9.65
N LYS A 7 6.50 -7.62 -10.98
CA LYS A 7 5.64 -6.87 -11.90
C LYS A 7 4.17 -7.28 -11.75
N TYR A 8 3.90 -8.59 -11.70
CA TYR A 8 2.55 -9.10 -11.48
C TYR A 8 1.96 -8.62 -10.14
N LYS A 9 2.72 -8.73 -9.04
CA LYS A 9 2.28 -8.29 -7.71
C LYS A 9 2.02 -6.79 -7.67
N LEU A 10 2.86 -5.98 -8.30
CA LEU A 10 2.66 -4.53 -8.43
C LEU A 10 1.35 -4.22 -9.16
N GLU A 11 1.11 -4.84 -10.31
CA GLU A 11 -0.12 -4.67 -11.08
C GLU A 11 -1.34 -5.12 -10.26
N ARG A 12 -1.32 -6.33 -9.71
CA ARG A 12 -2.44 -6.88 -8.91
C ARG A 12 -2.76 -6.06 -7.67
N ALA A 13 -1.74 -5.53 -6.98
CA ALA A 13 -1.93 -4.72 -5.79
C ALA A 13 -2.67 -3.40 -6.06
N PHE A 14 -2.57 -2.84 -7.26
CA PHE A 14 -3.08 -1.49 -7.57
C PHE A 14 -4.12 -1.44 -8.70
N ASP A 15 -4.45 -2.57 -9.32
CA ASP A 15 -5.48 -2.64 -10.38
C ASP A 15 -6.89 -2.66 -9.78
N TYR A 16 -7.31 -1.49 -9.29
CA TYR A 16 -8.65 -1.27 -8.75
C TYR A 16 -9.29 -0.04 -9.39
N LYS A 17 -10.54 -0.21 -9.83
CA LYS A 17 -11.30 0.89 -10.43
C LYS A 17 -11.98 1.71 -9.32
N PRO A 18 -11.69 3.01 -9.20
CA PRO A 18 -12.37 3.90 -8.25
C PRO A 18 -13.88 3.95 -8.48
N LEU A 19 -14.64 4.22 -7.41
CA LEU A 19 -16.08 4.47 -7.55
C LEU A 19 -16.36 5.61 -8.53
N ASP A 20 -17.44 5.47 -9.27
CA ASP A 20 -17.99 6.60 -10.02
C ASP A 20 -18.36 7.74 -9.07
N GLU A 21 -18.22 8.98 -9.50
CA GLU A 21 -18.50 10.15 -8.66
C GLU A 21 -19.91 10.14 -8.07
N SER A 22 -20.89 9.68 -8.84
CA SER A 22 -22.28 9.56 -8.40
C SER A 22 -22.52 8.55 -7.28
N LYS A 23 -21.58 7.62 -7.06
CA LYS A 23 -21.63 6.59 -6.01
C LYS A 23 -20.74 6.94 -4.80
N ALA A 24 -19.90 7.96 -4.94
CA ALA A 24 -18.98 8.42 -3.92
C ALA A 24 -19.65 9.38 -2.93
N GLU A 25 -20.63 8.88 -2.17
CA GLU A 25 -21.46 9.67 -1.25
C GLU A 25 -20.65 10.45 -0.20
N ARG A 26 -19.42 10.01 0.10
CA ARG A 26 -18.51 10.62 1.07
C ARG A 26 -17.32 11.36 0.44
N GLY A 27 -17.41 11.58 -0.89
CA GLY A 27 -16.41 12.34 -1.64
C GLY A 27 -15.13 11.57 -1.93
N VAL A 28 -14.07 12.31 -2.21
CA VAL A 28 -12.78 11.78 -2.64
C VAL A 28 -11.82 11.67 -1.45
N ILE A 29 -11.07 10.57 -1.39
CA ILE A 29 -9.99 10.34 -0.43
C ILE A 29 -8.74 9.86 -1.14
N GLY A 30 -7.60 10.51 -0.86
CA GLY A 30 -6.31 10.16 -1.44
C GLY A 30 -5.55 9.14 -0.61
N ILE A 31 -4.85 8.22 -1.28
CA ILE A 31 -3.89 7.31 -0.65
C ILE A 31 -2.53 7.51 -1.32
N PRO A 32 -1.45 7.81 -0.57
CA PRO A 32 -0.10 7.80 -1.14
C PRO A 32 0.35 6.37 -1.42
N ARG A 33 0.93 6.11 -2.61
CA ARG A 33 1.47 4.80 -3.01
C ARG A 33 2.86 4.63 -2.40
N VAL A 34 2.94 4.24 -1.15
CA VAL A 34 4.19 4.22 -0.39
C VAL A 34 4.24 3.09 0.63
N LEU A 35 5.45 2.65 0.97
CA LEU A 35 5.73 1.72 2.07
C LEU A 35 4.77 0.51 2.06
N ASN A 36 4.02 0.27 3.12
CA ASN A 36 3.11 -0.87 3.23
C ASN A 36 1.87 -0.81 2.33
N MET A 37 1.65 0.29 1.61
CA MET A 37 0.58 0.32 0.61
C MET A 37 0.83 -0.67 -0.54
N TYR A 38 2.08 -1.07 -0.78
CA TYR A 38 2.42 -2.11 -1.77
C TYR A 38 1.91 -3.51 -1.40
N GLU A 39 1.42 -3.68 -0.18
CA GLU A 39 0.80 -4.91 0.31
C GLU A 39 -0.66 -4.66 0.75
N ASN A 40 -0.89 -3.55 1.48
CA ASN A 40 -2.16 -3.28 2.13
C ASN A 40 -3.15 -2.46 1.28
N TYR A 41 -2.77 -2.01 0.07
CA TYR A 41 -3.68 -1.22 -0.77
C TYR A 41 -4.97 -1.97 -1.13
N PRO A 42 -4.96 -3.27 -1.49
CA PRO A 42 -6.19 -4.03 -1.73
C PRO A 42 -7.18 -3.95 -0.56
N PHE A 43 -6.66 -4.07 0.66
CA PHE A 43 -7.44 -3.94 1.89
C PHE A 43 -8.01 -2.52 2.06
N TRP A 44 -7.16 -1.50 1.99
CA TRP A 44 -7.59 -0.11 2.20
C TRP A 44 -8.52 0.40 1.12
N PHE A 45 -8.24 0.06 -0.15
CA PHE A 45 -9.12 0.40 -1.26
C PHE A 45 -10.52 -0.17 -1.05
N THR A 46 -10.62 -1.46 -0.71
CA THR A 46 -11.91 -2.14 -0.50
C THR A 46 -12.64 -1.57 0.72
N LEU A 47 -11.93 -1.30 1.82
CA LEU A 47 -12.50 -0.67 3.00
C LEU A 47 -13.11 0.70 2.68
N LEU A 48 -12.33 1.59 2.09
CA LEU A 48 -12.75 2.97 1.82
C LEU A 48 -13.85 3.04 0.75
N THR A 49 -13.77 2.19 -0.28
CA THR A 49 -14.82 2.07 -1.31
C THR A 49 -16.11 1.52 -0.70
N SER A 50 -16.04 0.56 0.21
CA SER A 50 -17.21 0.05 0.94
C SER A 50 -17.83 1.13 1.84
N LEU A 51 -17.03 2.05 2.34
CA LEU A 51 -17.46 3.25 3.05
C LEU A 51 -17.89 4.40 2.11
N LYS A 52 -18.09 4.14 0.82
CA LYS A 52 -18.57 5.11 -0.17
C LYS A 52 -17.62 6.29 -0.45
N PHE A 53 -16.32 6.12 -0.25
CA PHE A 53 -15.31 7.05 -0.75
C PHE A 53 -14.87 6.67 -2.16
N ARG A 54 -14.63 7.68 -3.01
CA ARG A 54 -13.84 7.51 -4.23
C ARG A 54 -12.37 7.59 -3.86
N VAL A 55 -11.66 6.49 -4.04
CA VAL A 55 -10.24 6.41 -3.70
C VAL A 55 -9.40 6.88 -4.89
N GLU A 56 -8.54 7.85 -4.65
CA GLU A 56 -7.52 8.32 -5.59
C GLU A 56 -6.14 7.95 -5.06
N ILE A 57 -5.31 7.34 -5.90
CA ILE A 57 -3.95 6.93 -5.53
C ILE A 57 -2.91 7.78 -6.25
N SER A 58 -1.82 8.10 -5.58
CA SER A 58 -0.68 8.76 -6.22
C SER A 58 -0.02 7.84 -7.27
N PRO A 59 0.68 8.39 -8.29
CA PRO A 59 1.25 7.62 -9.38
C PRO A 59 2.33 6.64 -8.92
N LEU A 60 2.91 5.89 -9.83
CA LEU A 60 4.13 5.13 -9.58
C LEU A 60 5.26 6.06 -9.14
N SER A 61 6.13 5.54 -8.28
CA SER A 61 7.32 6.25 -7.83
C SER A 61 8.25 6.58 -8.99
N SER A 62 8.92 7.69 -8.88
CA SER A 62 9.92 8.15 -9.84
C SER A 62 10.80 9.22 -9.21
N ARG A 63 11.96 9.48 -9.80
CA ARG A 63 12.80 10.60 -9.40
C ARG A 63 12.04 11.93 -9.34
N LYS A 64 11.12 12.18 -10.29
CA LYS A 64 10.28 13.38 -10.31
C LYS A 64 9.36 13.48 -9.08
N ILE A 65 8.83 12.36 -8.60
CA ILE A 65 8.04 12.31 -7.36
C ILE A 65 8.93 12.58 -6.15
N TYR A 66 10.13 11.98 -6.10
CA TYR A 66 11.08 12.26 -5.03
C TYR A 66 11.46 13.74 -4.94
N ASP A 67 11.85 14.33 -6.06
CA ASP A 67 12.28 15.74 -6.14
C ASP A 67 11.17 16.71 -5.69
N LYS A 68 9.90 16.37 -5.91
CA LYS A 68 8.76 17.13 -5.44
C LYS A 68 8.71 17.27 -3.91
N GLY A 69 9.15 16.25 -3.18
CA GLY A 69 9.09 16.20 -1.72
C GLY A 69 10.38 16.59 -1.00
N ILE A 70 11.48 16.75 -1.72
CA ILE A 70 12.83 16.82 -1.15
C ILE A 70 13.00 17.89 -0.07
N GLU A 71 12.40 19.08 -0.26
CA GLU A 71 12.50 20.22 0.66
C GLU A 71 11.76 20.00 1.99
N THR A 72 10.89 18.99 2.05
CA THR A 72 10.09 18.69 3.24
C THR A 72 10.65 17.51 4.05
N ILE A 73 11.73 16.89 3.59
CA ILE A 73 12.35 15.74 4.26
C ILE A 73 13.17 16.24 5.47
N PRO A 74 12.80 15.85 6.70
CA PRO A 74 13.44 16.43 7.90
C PRO A 74 14.81 15.83 8.22
N SER A 75 15.15 14.67 7.62
CA SER A 75 16.40 13.96 7.93
C SER A 75 16.91 13.14 6.76
N GLU A 76 18.17 13.27 6.46
CA GLU A 76 18.86 12.45 5.46
C GLU A 76 19.00 10.98 5.86
N SER A 77 18.97 10.68 7.16
CA SER A 77 19.09 9.32 7.68
C SER A 77 17.84 8.45 7.44
N ALA A 78 16.70 9.05 7.05
CA ALA A 78 15.52 8.29 6.65
C ALA A 78 15.81 7.46 5.40
N CYS A 79 15.29 6.22 5.34
CA CYS A 79 15.45 5.37 4.17
C CYS A 79 14.72 5.95 2.94
N TYR A 80 15.25 5.67 1.74
CA TYR A 80 14.70 6.21 0.49
C TYR A 80 13.19 5.91 0.31
N PRO A 81 12.68 4.69 0.59
CA PRO A 81 11.24 4.40 0.52
C PRO A 81 10.36 5.28 1.42
N ALA A 82 10.89 5.72 2.56
CA ALA A 82 10.19 6.67 3.42
C ALA A 82 10.28 8.10 2.87
N LYS A 83 11.46 8.53 2.44
CA LYS A 83 11.66 9.89 1.88
C LYS A 83 10.76 10.18 0.68
N ILE A 84 10.60 9.24 -0.24
CA ILE A 84 9.76 9.44 -1.43
C ILE A 84 8.28 9.66 -1.09
N SER A 85 7.84 9.25 0.12
CA SER A 85 6.46 9.45 0.59
C SER A 85 6.05 10.93 0.65
N HIS A 86 7.01 11.83 0.89
CA HIS A 86 6.77 13.28 0.87
C HIS A 86 6.25 13.74 -0.49
N GLY A 87 6.90 13.31 -1.57
CA GLY A 87 6.50 13.65 -2.93
C GLY A 87 5.14 13.07 -3.32
N HIS A 88 4.81 11.86 -2.87
CA HIS A 88 3.50 11.26 -3.11
C HIS A 88 2.37 12.04 -2.43
N VAL A 89 2.57 12.48 -1.19
CA VAL A 89 1.58 13.29 -0.46
C VAL A 89 1.41 14.67 -1.11
N LEU A 90 2.52 15.33 -1.44
CA LEU A 90 2.45 16.63 -2.15
C LEU A 90 1.77 16.51 -3.51
N TRP A 91 1.98 15.41 -4.24
CA TRP A 91 1.27 15.17 -5.49
C TRP A 91 -0.26 15.11 -5.29
N LEU A 92 -0.74 14.41 -4.24
CA LEU A 92 -2.16 14.35 -3.91
C LEU A 92 -2.72 15.73 -3.57
N ILE A 93 -1.99 16.53 -2.80
CA ILE A 93 -2.36 17.90 -2.43
C ILE A 93 -2.48 18.80 -3.67
N GLU A 94 -1.50 18.72 -4.60
CA GLU A 94 -1.52 19.48 -5.86
C GLU A 94 -2.67 19.05 -6.78
N LYS A 95 -3.14 17.81 -6.69
CA LYS A 95 -4.37 17.36 -7.37
C LYS A 95 -5.64 17.87 -6.74
N GLY A 96 -5.54 18.65 -5.68
CA GLY A 96 -6.70 19.22 -4.98
C GLY A 96 -7.40 18.24 -4.03
N ILE A 97 -6.78 17.11 -3.72
CA ILE A 97 -7.35 16.12 -2.79
C ILE A 97 -7.31 16.68 -1.37
N LYS A 98 -8.47 16.83 -0.75
CA LYS A 98 -8.61 17.43 0.58
C LYS A 98 -8.58 16.43 1.73
N ASN A 99 -8.97 15.17 1.49
CA ASN A 99 -8.87 14.11 2.47
C ASN A 99 -7.76 13.15 2.04
N ILE A 100 -6.75 12.96 2.86
CA ILE A 100 -5.63 12.03 2.59
C ILE A 100 -5.57 11.02 3.72
N PHE A 101 -5.69 9.74 3.38
CA PHE A 101 -5.60 8.63 4.32
C PHE A 101 -4.24 7.97 4.23
N TYR A 102 -3.47 8.07 5.31
CA TYR A 102 -2.18 7.41 5.44
C TYR A 102 -2.00 6.90 6.88
N PRO A 103 -2.47 5.66 7.19
CA PRO A 103 -2.48 5.15 8.55
C PRO A 103 -1.09 4.78 9.06
N CYS A 104 -0.89 4.93 10.36
CA CYS A 104 0.25 4.43 11.12
C CYS A 104 -0.03 2.97 11.50
N VAL A 105 0.46 2.00 10.72
CA VAL A 105 0.23 0.58 10.99
C VAL A 105 1.36 0.02 11.85
N ALA A 106 1.09 -0.28 13.12
CA ALA A 106 2.07 -0.83 14.04
C ALA A 106 2.20 -2.35 13.91
N TYR A 107 1.07 -3.04 13.84
CA TYR A 107 0.98 -4.48 13.72
C TYR A 107 0.32 -4.86 12.42
N GLU A 108 1.03 -5.65 11.62
CA GLU A 108 0.47 -6.27 10.43
C GLU A 108 -0.38 -7.49 10.77
N TYR A 109 -1.04 -8.01 9.78
CA TYR A 109 -1.69 -9.30 9.84
C TYR A 109 -0.66 -10.39 10.16
N LYS A 110 -1.00 -11.30 11.07
CA LYS A 110 -0.13 -12.42 11.43
C LYS A 110 -0.32 -13.57 10.45
N GLU A 111 0.53 -13.67 9.45
CA GLU A 111 0.45 -14.69 8.39
C GLU A 111 0.89 -16.05 8.87
N ASP A 112 1.99 -16.11 9.63
CA ASP A 112 2.50 -17.32 10.23
C ASP A 112 2.22 -17.34 11.74
N PRO A 113 1.39 -18.27 12.24
CA PRO A 113 1.10 -18.41 13.66
C PRO A 113 2.35 -18.68 14.52
N THR A 114 3.43 -19.23 13.93
CA THR A 114 4.67 -19.54 14.63
C THR A 114 5.66 -18.38 14.70
N ALA A 115 5.41 -17.31 13.92
CA ALA A 115 6.27 -16.12 13.95
C ALA A 115 6.25 -15.44 15.31
N ASP A 116 7.43 -15.03 15.81
CA ASP A 116 7.60 -14.37 17.11
C ASP A 116 6.88 -13.03 17.17
N ASN A 117 6.87 -12.28 16.05
CA ASN A 117 6.22 -10.99 15.97
C ASN A 117 5.76 -10.67 14.54
N HIS A 118 4.94 -9.62 14.41
CA HIS A 118 4.43 -9.07 13.16
C HIS A 118 4.40 -7.54 13.19
N TYR A 119 5.42 -6.96 13.82
CA TYR A 119 5.61 -5.51 13.88
C TYR A 119 6.16 -4.95 12.57
N ASN A 120 5.65 -3.79 12.20
CA ASN A 120 6.30 -2.97 11.20
C ASN A 120 7.59 -2.32 11.74
N CYS A 121 8.48 -1.95 10.83
CA CYS A 121 9.61 -1.14 11.22
C CYS A 121 9.13 0.25 11.71
N PRO A 122 9.89 0.94 12.58
CA PRO A 122 9.50 2.25 13.10
C PRO A 122 9.20 3.28 12.02
N MET A 123 9.92 3.24 10.89
CA MET A 123 9.69 4.15 9.76
C MET A 123 8.30 3.94 9.14
N VAL A 124 7.89 2.70 8.92
CA VAL A 124 6.53 2.40 8.41
C VAL A 124 5.47 2.84 9.41
N THR A 125 5.68 2.51 10.70
CA THR A 125 4.71 2.79 11.75
C THR A 125 4.48 4.28 11.98
N SER A 126 5.52 5.11 11.98
CA SER A 126 5.45 6.50 12.43
C SER A 126 5.58 7.55 11.32
N TYR A 127 5.96 7.15 10.14
CA TYR A 127 6.25 8.11 9.06
C TYR A 127 5.06 8.97 8.63
N PRO A 128 3.80 8.51 8.69
CA PRO A 128 2.66 9.39 8.47
C PRO A 128 2.64 10.62 9.39
N GLU A 129 3.05 10.47 10.65
CA GLU A 129 3.15 11.60 11.59
C GLU A 129 4.34 12.51 11.25
N VAL A 130 5.44 11.97 10.73
CA VAL A 130 6.56 12.77 10.21
C VAL A 130 6.08 13.62 9.04
N ILE A 131 5.40 13.03 8.06
CA ILE A 131 4.81 13.73 6.91
C ILE A 131 3.90 14.87 7.37
N LYS A 132 2.95 14.56 8.25
CA LYS A 132 1.96 15.51 8.77
C LYS A 132 2.58 16.75 9.40
N ASN A 133 3.73 16.58 10.04
CA ASN A 133 4.41 17.66 10.77
C ASN A 133 5.46 18.40 9.94
N ASN A 134 5.86 17.88 8.78
CA ASN A 134 6.92 18.47 7.96
C ASN A 134 6.45 18.98 6.58
N ILE A 135 5.22 18.70 6.18
CA ILE A 135 4.61 19.27 4.96
C ILE A 135 3.70 20.42 5.35
N ASP A 136 4.19 21.64 5.18
CA ASP A 136 3.46 22.88 5.51
C ASP A 136 2.13 23.01 4.75
N GLU A 137 2.06 22.51 3.51
CA GLU A 137 0.90 22.52 2.64
C GLU A 137 -0.31 21.83 3.29
N ILE A 138 -0.09 20.86 4.16
CA ILE A 138 -1.16 20.19 4.91
C ILE A 138 -1.93 21.23 5.75
N LYS A 139 -1.23 22.14 6.43
CA LYS A 139 -1.85 23.20 7.24
C LYS A 139 -2.33 24.36 6.37
N LYS A 140 -1.49 24.85 5.44
CA LYS A 140 -1.81 26.00 4.57
C LYS A 140 -3.03 25.79 3.70
N GLN A 141 -3.28 24.55 3.26
CA GLN A 141 -4.41 24.21 2.39
C GLN A 141 -5.54 23.48 3.14
N GLU A 142 -5.50 23.44 4.47
CA GLU A 142 -6.51 22.79 5.32
C GLU A 142 -6.79 21.34 4.90
N ILE A 143 -5.72 20.56 4.66
CA ILE A 143 -5.83 19.15 4.28
C ILE A 143 -6.22 18.34 5.51
N ASN A 144 -7.31 17.60 5.41
CA ASN A 144 -7.68 16.58 6.40
C ASN A 144 -6.79 15.36 6.24
N PHE A 145 -5.63 15.37 6.92
CA PHE A 145 -4.64 14.31 6.89
C PHE A 145 -4.96 13.26 7.96
N ILE A 146 -5.49 12.12 7.53
CA ILE A 146 -6.04 11.06 8.36
C ILE A 146 -4.96 9.99 8.58
N SER A 147 -4.24 10.08 9.71
CA SER A 147 -3.11 9.21 10.07
C SER A 147 -3.36 8.43 11.37
N PRO A 148 -4.43 7.62 11.48
CA PRO A 148 -4.71 6.89 12.71
C PRO A 148 -3.69 5.79 12.96
N PHE A 149 -3.34 5.58 14.26
CA PHE A 149 -2.64 4.35 14.65
C PHE A 149 -3.60 3.17 14.58
N ILE A 150 -3.19 2.14 13.84
CA ILE A 150 -4.00 0.96 13.50
C ILE A 150 -3.18 -0.31 13.69
N SER A 151 -3.88 -1.38 14.06
CA SER A 151 -3.36 -2.76 14.05
C SER A 151 -4.31 -3.63 13.24
N LEU A 152 -3.75 -4.47 12.37
CA LEU A 152 -4.51 -5.37 11.48
C LEU A 152 -4.74 -6.76 12.08
N ASN A 153 -4.33 -6.98 13.32
CA ASN A 153 -4.37 -8.29 13.99
C ASN A 153 -5.70 -8.64 14.66
N ASN A 154 -6.69 -7.73 14.67
CA ASN A 154 -7.99 -7.98 15.31
C ASN A 154 -9.10 -7.21 14.59
N GLU A 155 -9.95 -7.93 13.88
CA GLU A 155 -11.03 -7.37 13.05
C GLU A 155 -12.04 -6.53 13.87
N GLU A 156 -12.44 -6.99 15.05
CA GLU A 156 -13.43 -6.28 15.86
C GLU A 156 -12.88 -4.93 16.40
N LYS A 157 -11.63 -4.94 16.88
CA LYS A 157 -10.96 -3.72 17.35
C LYS A 157 -10.74 -2.76 16.20
N LEU A 158 -10.35 -3.29 15.04
CA LEU A 158 -10.18 -2.50 13.84
C LEU A 158 -11.49 -1.84 13.40
N ALA A 159 -12.60 -2.57 13.38
CA ALA A 159 -13.91 -2.01 13.02
C ALA A 159 -14.33 -0.85 13.95
N LYS A 160 -14.11 -0.98 15.27
CA LYS A 160 -14.33 0.10 16.23
C LYS A 160 -13.42 1.30 15.96
N ARG A 161 -12.15 1.05 15.59
CA ARG A 161 -11.19 2.12 15.24
C ARG A 161 -11.61 2.84 13.96
N ILE A 162 -11.98 2.11 12.91
CA ILE A 162 -12.46 2.66 11.64
C ILE A 162 -13.72 3.51 11.87
N TYR A 163 -14.68 3.03 12.67
CA TYR A 163 -15.82 3.84 13.07
C TYR A 163 -15.40 5.16 13.73
N THR A 164 -14.47 5.11 14.70
CA THR A 164 -14.00 6.30 15.40
C THR A 164 -13.36 7.32 14.45
N VAL A 165 -12.58 6.83 13.47
CA VAL A 165 -11.88 7.67 12.48
C VAL A 165 -12.85 8.33 11.49
N PHE A 166 -13.87 7.58 11.05
CA PHE A 166 -14.77 8.02 9.96
C PHE A 166 -16.18 8.42 10.40
N LYS A 167 -16.49 8.46 11.70
CA LYS A 167 -17.81 8.86 12.20
C LYS A 167 -18.25 10.26 11.77
N GLU A 168 -17.31 11.18 11.64
CA GLU A 168 -17.57 12.56 11.19
C GLU A 168 -17.98 12.63 9.71
N PHE A 169 -17.65 11.62 8.92
CA PHE A 169 -18.15 11.41 7.56
C PHE A 169 -19.51 10.70 7.52
N GLY A 170 -20.18 10.53 8.64
CA GLY A 170 -21.47 9.85 8.73
C GLY A 170 -21.38 8.31 8.66
N VAL A 171 -20.20 7.73 8.90
CA VAL A 171 -20.02 6.26 8.93
C VAL A 171 -20.62 5.72 10.22
N SER A 172 -21.51 4.72 10.13
CA SER A 172 -22.03 3.97 11.26
C SER A 172 -21.12 2.83 11.68
N ILE A 173 -21.25 2.35 12.91
CA ILE A 173 -20.49 1.16 13.36
C ILE A 173 -20.83 -0.10 12.55
N LYS A 174 -22.05 -0.21 12.02
CA LYS A 174 -22.46 -1.32 11.17
C LYS A 174 -21.72 -1.28 9.84
N GLU A 175 -21.68 -0.12 9.17
CA GLU A 175 -20.91 0.07 7.94
C GLU A 175 -19.42 -0.20 8.15
N ALA A 176 -18.83 0.28 9.26
CA ALA A 176 -17.44 0.02 9.59
C ALA A 176 -17.12 -1.48 9.72
N LYS A 177 -17.99 -2.24 10.41
CA LYS A 177 -17.85 -3.71 10.52
C LYS A 177 -17.95 -4.40 9.17
N GLU A 178 -18.93 -4.04 8.35
CA GLU A 178 -19.11 -4.62 7.01
C GLU A 178 -17.93 -4.27 6.07
N ALA A 179 -17.44 -3.04 6.12
CA ALA A 179 -16.30 -2.61 5.32
C ALA A 179 -15.01 -3.33 5.71
N VAL A 180 -14.73 -3.48 7.01
CA VAL A 180 -13.57 -4.22 7.52
C VAL A 180 -13.63 -5.68 7.09
N LYS A 181 -14.79 -6.34 7.23
CA LYS A 181 -14.96 -7.73 6.77
C LYS A 181 -14.64 -7.89 5.28
N LYS A 182 -15.21 -7.04 4.44
CA LYS A 182 -14.94 -7.07 2.98
C LYS A 182 -13.48 -6.81 2.65
N ALA A 183 -12.82 -5.95 3.41
CA ALA A 183 -11.41 -5.65 3.24
C ALA A 183 -10.52 -6.86 3.56
N PHE A 184 -10.83 -7.61 4.62
CA PHE A 184 -10.14 -8.88 4.90
C PHE A 184 -10.41 -9.94 3.84
N GLU A 185 -11.64 -10.07 3.35
CA GLU A 185 -11.96 -10.97 2.25
C GLU A 185 -11.16 -10.64 0.97
N GLU A 186 -10.97 -9.35 0.66
CA GLU A 186 -10.14 -8.94 -0.48
C GLU A 186 -8.65 -9.21 -0.23
N ARG A 187 -8.17 -8.98 1.00
CA ARG A 187 -6.80 -9.35 1.36
C ARG A 187 -6.54 -10.84 1.11
N GLU A 188 -7.43 -11.72 1.55
CA GLU A 188 -7.29 -13.16 1.34
C GLU A 188 -7.30 -13.52 -0.16
N ARG A 189 -8.13 -12.85 -0.95
CA ARG A 189 -8.10 -13.01 -2.41
C ARG A 189 -6.77 -12.57 -3.00
N PHE A 190 -6.25 -11.41 -2.60
CA PHE A 190 -4.95 -10.93 -3.05
C PHE A 190 -3.83 -11.92 -2.75
N VAL A 191 -3.75 -12.44 -1.51
CA VAL A 191 -2.75 -13.45 -1.12
C VAL A 191 -2.91 -14.72 -1.94
N THR A 192 -4.15 -15.18 -2.14
CA THR A 192 -4.44 -16.38 -2.95
C THR A 192 -3.99 -16.19 -4.40
N ASP A 193 -4.28 -15.03 -5.01
CA ASP A 193 -3.87 -14.74 -6.39
C ASP A 193 -2.35 -14.74 -6.56
N ILE A 194 -1.60 -14.19 -5.58
CA ILE A 194 -0.14 -14.18 -5.60
C ILE A 194 0.42 -15.61 -5.51
N ARG A 195 -0.10 -16.44 -4.59
CA ARG A 195 0.31 -17.83 -4.44
C ARG A 195 -0.01 -18.67 -5.67
N GLN A 196 -1.22 -18.54 -6.19
CA GLN A 196 -1.62 -19.23 -7.41
C GLN A 196 -0.71 -18.87 -8.59
N LYS A 197 -0.37 -17.58 -8.72
CA LYS A 197 0.56 -17.13 -9.75
C LYS A 197 1.98 -17.67 -9.52
N GLY A 198 2.40 -17.82 -8.27
CA GLY A 198 3.65 -18.46 -7.90
C GLY A 198 3.72 -19.89 -8.40
N GLU A 199 2.68 -20.69 -8.16
CA GLU A 199 2.57 -22.07 -8.63
C GLU A 199 2.65 -22.18 -10.17
N GLU A 200 1.96 -21.27 -10.88
CA GLU A 200 2.05 -21.20 -12.34
C GLU A 200 3.47 -20.91 -12.82
N VAL A 201 4.19 -20.04 -12.13
CA VAL A 201 5.58 -19.69 -12.49
C VAL A 201 6.54 -20.81 -12.15
N ILE A 202 6.38 -21.50 -11.01
CA ILE A 202 7.19 -22.68 -10.67
C ILE A 202 7.04 -23.75 -11.76
N LYS A 203 5.80 -24.04 -12.15
CA LYS A 203 5.55 -24.97 -13.25
C LYS A 203 6.20 -24.52 -14.56
N TYR A 204 6.11 -23.23 -14.89
CA TYR A 204 6.78 -22.67 -16.07
C TYR A 204 8.30 -22.87 -16.03
N ILE A 205 8.93 -22.68 -14.86
CA ILE A 205 10.36 -22.90 -14.63
C ILE A 205 10.74 -24.35 -14.91
N GLU A 206 9.95 -25.31 -14.39
CA GLU A 206 10.16 -26.73 -14.59
C GLU A 206 9.97 -27.16 -16.06
N ASP A 207 8.85 -26.76 -16.67
CA ASP A 207 8.50 -27.12 -18.05
C ASP A 207 9.52 -26.57 -19.08
N ASN A 208 10.15 -25.45 -18.78
CA ASN A 208 11.11 -24.80 -19.68
C ASN A 208 12.59 -25.04 -19.29
N ASN A 209 12.83 -25.80 -18.21
CA ASN A 209 14.17 -26.06 -17.67
C ASN A 209 15.02 -24.79 -17.51
N ILE A 210 14.43 -23.73 -16.97
CA ILE A 210 15.11 -22.47 -16.65
C ILE A 210 15.35 -22.34 -15.15
N LYS A 211 16.10 -21.31 -14.75
CA LYS A 211 16.30 -20.99 -13.32
C LYS A 211 15.23 -20.00 -12.85
N GLY A 212 14.84 -20.10 -11.59
CA GLY A 212 14.05 -19.12 -10.87
C GLY A 212 14.83 -18.53 -9.69
N ILE A 213 14.54 -17.29 -9.37
CA ILE A 213 15.10 -16.60 -8.20
C ILE A 213 13.94 -16.11 -7.35
N VAL A 214 13.91 -16.49 -6.07
CA VAL A 214 13.02 -15.89 -5.07
C VAL A 214 13.73 -14.66 -4.49
N LEU A 215 13.13 -13.49 -4.70
CA LEU A 215 13.60 -12.25 -4.07
C LEU A 215 12.75 -12.00 -2.83
N SER A 216 13.42 -11.95 -1.68
CA SER A 216 12.80 -11.62 -0.40
C SER A 216 13.11 -10.17 -0.02
N GLY A 217 12.11 -9.48 0.49
CA GLY A 217 12.28 -8.09 0.89
C GLY A 217 11.09 -7.51 1.62
N ARG A 218 11.00 -6.19 1.64
CA ARG A 218 9.83 -5.47 2.15
C ARG A 218 8.81 -5.26 1.02
N PRO A 219 7.51 -5.09 1.33
CA PRO A 219 6.46 -4.96 0.31
C PRO A 219 6.76 -3.92 -0.78
N TYR A 220 7.35 -2.79 -0.40
CA TYR A 220 7.69 -1.69 -1.32
C TYR A 220 8.83 -2.01 -2.31
N HIS A 221 9.52 -3.14 -2.17
CA HIS A 221 10.54 -3.53 -3.16
C HIS A 221 9.94 -3.97 -4.51
N VAL A 222 8.62 -4.15 -4.61
CA VAL A 222 7.97 -4.35 -5.91
C VAL A 222 7.92 -3.06 -6.75
N ASP A 223 8.17 -1.90 -6.15
CA ASP A 223 8.27 -0.62 -6.86
C ASP A 223 9.57 -0.56 -7.69
N PRO A 224 9.50 -0.33 -9.02
CA PRO A 224 10.68 -0.26 -9.88
C PRO A 224 11.68 0.84 -9.49
N GLU A 225 11.21 1.97 -8.98
CA GLU A 225 12.07 3.06 -8.48
C GLU A 225 12.88 2.61 -7.25
N ILE A 226 12.24 1.81 -6.36
CA ILE A 226 12.87 1.32 -5.13
C ILE A 226 13.84 0.17 -5.42
N ASN A 227 13.48 -0.75 -6.33
CA ASN A 227 14.30 -1.92 -6.66
C ASN A 227 15.34 -1.64 -7.76
N HIS A 228 15.36 -0.42 -8.30
CA HIS A 228 16.30 0.01 -9.34
C HIS A 228 16.30 -0.88 -10.60
N GLY A 229 15.17 -1.48 -10.96
CA GLY A 229 15.05 -2.36 -12.11
C GLY A 229 15.74 -3.71 -11.97
N LEU A 230 16.09 -4.14 -10.75
CA LEU A 230 16.79 -5.41 -10.49
C LEU A 230 16.06 -6.60 -11.11
N THR A 231 14.74 -6.63 -11.05
CA THR A 231 13.94 -7.75 -11.57
C THR A 231 14.00 -7.84 -13.10
N ASP A 232 14.10 -6.72 -13.80
CA ASP A 232 14.26 -6.68 -15.25
C ASP A 232 15.65 -7.19 -15.67
N ILE A 233 16.68 -6.87 -14.88
CA ILE A 233 18.03 -7.40 -15.08
C ILE A 233 18.02 -8.92 -14.96
N ILE A 234 17.40 -9.47 -13.92
CA ILE A 234 17.33 -10.92 -13.69
C ILE A 234 16.61 -11.62 -14.84
N THR A 235 15.45 -11.09 -15.26
CA THR A 235 14.70 -11.69 -16.37
C THR A 235 15.44 -11.58 -17.70
N SER A 236 16.27 -10.54 -17.91
CA SER A 236 17.11 -10.42 -19.11
C SER A 236 18.16 -11.52 -19.24
N TYR A 237 18.54 -12.13 -18.12
CA TYR A 237 19.41 -13.33 -18.10
C TYR A 237 18.65 -14.66 -18.24
N GLY A 238 17.36 -14.63 -18.57
CA GLY A 238 16.53 -15.82 -18.77
C GLY A 238 16.10 -16.50 -17.48
N MET A 239 16.17 -15.82 -16.34
CA MET A 239 15.75 -16.35 -15.04
C MET A 239 14.40 -15.77 -14.62
N ALA A 240 13.47 -16.62 -14.17
CA ALA A 240 12.20 -16.16 -13.63
C ALA A 240 12.38 -15.53 -12.23
N VAL A 241 11.56 -14.52 -11.90
CA VAL A 241 11.57 -13.87 -10.59
C VAL A 241 10.28 -14.19 -9.85
N LEU A 242 10.43 -14.69 -8.63
CA LEU A 242 9.36 -14.96 -7.67
C LEU A 242 9.47 -14.00 -6.48
N THR A 243 8.34 -13.79 -5.79
CA THR A 243 8.28 -13.10 -4.50
C THR A 243 8.30 -14.13 -3.35
N GLU A 244 8.69 -13.71 -2.14
CA GLU A 244 8.72 -14.58 -0.96
C GLU A 244 7.34 -15.13 -0.57
N ASP A 245 6.28 -14.38 -0.85
CA ASP A 245 4.90 -14.75 -0.54
C ASP A 245 4.19 -15.54 -1.65
N SER A 246 4.89 -15.79 -2.76
CA SER A 246 4.40 -16.57 -3.90
C SER A 246 4.83 -18.04 -3.87
N VAL A 247 5.69 -18.45 -2.91
CA VAL A 247 6.29 -19.77 -2.82
C VAL A 247 5.99 -20.45 -1.50
#